data_d2804d2c934683055aa98eb70f531b5f
#
_entry.id   d2804d2c934683055aa98eb70f531b5f
#
_cell.length_a   1.000
_cell.length_b   1.000
_cell.length_c   1.000
_cell.angle_alpha   90.00
_cell.angle_beta   90.00
_cell.angle_gamma   90.00
#
_symmetry.space_group_name_H-M   'P 1'
#
loop_
_entity.id
_entity.type
_entity.pdbx_description
1 polymer ?
#
loop_
_entity_poly.entity_id
_entity_poly.type
_entity_poly.pdbx_seq_one_letter_code
_entity_poly.pdbx_strand_id
1 'polypeptide(L)'
;MAVQALGYAGFGSAALEDWRLFGTGLVGLQAVERSSSLLAFRMDDRKQRIVIDRALPEGARFFGWEVADAAALDALAARLEQAEVEVTAEPQALADARRVRALISFRD
;
A
#
# COMPACT_ATOMS: atom_id res chain seq x y z
N MET A 1 -4.68 11.53 17.22
CA MET A 1 -5.12 11.07 15.92
C MET A 1 -4.63 9.65 15.67
N ALA A 2 -5.48 8.79 15.11
CA ALA A 2 -5.13 7.38 14.94
C ALA A 2 -4.08 7.14 13.86
N VAL A 3 -4.13 7.90 12.77
CA VAL A 3 -3.18 7.74 11.66
C VAL A 3 -1.87 8.42 11.99
N GLN A 4 -0.77 7.67 11.87
CA GLN A 4 0.58 8.17 12.16
C GLN A 4 1.33 8.62 10.91
N ALA A 5 1.19 7.90 9.80
CA ALA A 5 1.98 8.16 8.60
C ALA A 5 1.38 7.47 7.38
N LEU A 6 1.81 7.92 6.20
CA LEU A 6 1.58 7.17 4.97
C LEU A 6 2.57 6.00 4.94
N GLY A 7 2.05 4.78 4.90
CA GLY A 7 2.87 3.57 4.89
C GLY A 7 3.34 3.19 3.48
N TYR A 8 2.43 3.22 2.52
CA TYR A 8 2.73 2.85 1.14
C TYR A 8 1.73 3.45 0.16
N ALA A 9 2.07 3.43 -1.13
CA ALA A 9 1.20 3.84 -2.21
C ALA A 9 1.25 2.82 -3.34
N GLY A 10 0.13 2.61 -4.00
CA GLY A 10 0.03 1.67 -5.10
C GLY A 10 -0.44 2.34 -6.38
N PHE A 11 0.18 1.98 -7.49
CA PHE A 11 -0.10 2.50 -8.81
C PHE A 11 -0.33 1.37 -9.79
N GLY A 12 -1.27 1.57 -10.71
CA GLY A 12 -1.44 0.68 -11.83
C GLY A 12 -0.62 1.18 -13.01
N SER A 13 0.14 0.29 -13.65
CA SER A 13 0.90 0.63 -14.85
C SER A 13 1.37 -0.64 -15.54
N ALA A 14 1.31 -0.64 -16.87
CA ALA A 14 1.89 -1.69 -17.68
C ALA A 14 3.39 -1.48 -17.92
N ALA A 15 3.93 -0.29 -17.63
CA ALA A 15 5.31 0.08 -17.93
C ALA A 15 6.27 -0.19 -16.74
N LEU A 16 6.30 -1.45 -16.26
CA LEU A 16 7.08 -1.81 -15.07
C LEU A 16 8.57 -1.52 -15.24
N GLU A 17 9.13 -1.77 -16.43
CA GLU A 17 10.55 -1.54 -16.65
C GLU A 17 10.91 -0.05 -16.59
N ASP A 18 10.06 0.82 -17.12
CA ASP A 18 10.27 2.26 -17.04
C ASP A 18 10.21 2.72 -15.58
N TRP A 19 9.30 2.17 -14.79
CA TRP A 19 9.22 2.46 -13.37
C TRP A 19 10.46 1.99 -12.63
N ARG A 20 10.97 0.79 -12.97
CA ARG A 20 12.20 0.27 -12.38
C ARG A 20 13.37 1.22 -12.66
N LEU A 21 13.57 1.61 -13.91
CA LEU A 21 14.67 2.48 -14.30
C LEU A 21 14.59 3.86 -13.65
N PHE A 22 13.40 4.45 -13.63
CA PHE A 22 13.18 5.73 -12.99
C PHE A 22 13.39 5.65 -11.46
N GLY A 23 12.77 4.67 -10.81
CA GLY A 23 12.85 4.53 -9.37
C GLY A 23 14.26 4.27 -8.86
N THR A 24 14.99 3.36 -9.51
CA THR A 24 16.34 3.01 -9.07
C THR A 24 17.39 4.01 -9.54
N GLY A 25 17.27 4.48 -10.78
CA GLY A 25 18.29 5.33 -11.39
C GLY A 25 18.21 6.80 -11.00
N LEU A 26 17.02 7.38 -10.99
CA LEU A 26 16.84 8.81 -10.72
C LEU A 26 16.47 9.11 -9.28
N VAL A 27 15.63 8.28 -8.68
CA VAL A 27 15.12 8.53 -7.31
C VAL A 27 15.95 7.80 -6.27
N GLY A 28 16.68 6.76 -6.65
CA GLY A 28 17.53 6.01 -5.72
C GLY A 28 16.80 4.98 -4.88
N LEU A 29 15.61 4.56 -5.28
CA LEU A 29 14.85 3.55 -4.57
C LEU A 29 15.42 2.15 -4.85
N GLN A 30 15.27 1.26 -3.90
CA GLN A 30 15.63 -0.13 -4.08
C GLN A 30 14.45 -0.90 -4.67
N ALA A 31 14.62 -1.44 -5.88
CA ALA A 31 13.60 -2.26 -6.51
C ALA A 31 13.59 -3.67 -5.90
N VAL A 32 12.40 -4.16 -5.59
CA VAL A 32 12.18 -5.53 -5.12
C VAL A 32 11.11 -6.15 -6.01
N GLU A 33 11.49 -7.10 -6.83
CA GLU A 33 10.55 -7.77 -7.72
C GLU A 33 9.69 -8.75 -6.92
N ARG A 34 8.37 -8.60 -7.03
CA ARG A 34 7.41 -9.50 -6.37
C ARG A 34 6.90 -10.58 -7.31
N SER A 35 6.69 -10.22 -8.60
CA SER A 35 6.24 -11.15 -9.64
C SER A 35 6.44 -10.49 -11.01
N SER A 36 6.05 -11.18 -12.08
CA SER A 36 6.11 -10.61 -13.43
C SER A 36 5.15 -9.43 -13.64
N SER A 37 4.14 -9.30 -12.78
CA SER A 37 3.14 -8.23 -12.88
C SER A 37 3.24 -7.20 -11.75
N LEU A 38 4.12 -7.42 -10.77
CA LEU A 38 4.17 -6.58 -9.57
C LEU A 38 5.60 -6.18 -9.25
N LEU A 39 5.86 -4.87 -9.23
CA LEU A 39 7.13 -4.29 -8.86
C LEU A 39 6.95 -3.49 -7.58
N ALA A 40 7.81 -3.71 -6.61
CA ALA A 40 7.78 -2.98 -5.34
C ALA A 40 9.10 -2.23 -5.15
N PHE A 41 9.03 -1.10 -4.45
CA PHE A 41 10.20 -0.31 -4.09
C PHE A 41 10.24 -0.12 -2.58
N ARG A 42 11.45 -0.17 -2.02
CA ARG A 42 11.68 0.18 -0.64
C ARG A 42 12.63 1.37 -0.56
N MET A 43 12.44 2.19 0.47
CA MET A 43 13.22 3.43 0.68
C MET A 43 13.99 3.40 2.00
N ASP A 44 13.53 2.58 2.94
CA ASP A 44 14.02 2.57 4.32
C ASP A 44 13.90 1.16 4.90
N ASP A 45 13.61 1.04 6.18
CA ASP A 45 13.43 -0.23 6.85
C ASP A 45 12.10 -0.94 6.52
N ARG A 46 11.19 -0.29 5.81
CA ARG A 46 9.94 -0.90 5.35
C ARG A 46 10.20 -1.78 4.14
N LYS A 47 9.49 -2.91 4.06
CA LYS A 47 9.69 -3.88 2.97
C LYS A 47 9.19 -3.39 1.63
N GLN A 48 8.21 -2.51 1.63
CA GLN A 48 7.78 -1.84 0.41
C GLN A 48 7.07 -0.53 0.74
N ARG A 49 7.38 0.49 -0.03
CA ARG A 49 6.79 1.83 0.09
C ARG A 49 5.98 2.19 -1.13
N ILE A 50 6.39 1.70 -2.29
CA ILE A 50 5.70 1.98 -3.55
C ILE A 50 5.51 0.64 -4.26
N VAL A 51 4.30 0.41 -4.76
CA VAL A 51 3.95 -0.80 -5.48
C VAL A 51 3.40 -0.41 -6.85
N ILE A 52 3.95 -1.01 -7.89
CA ILE A 52 3.46 -0.84 -9.26
C ILE A 52 2.88 -2.16 -9.71
N ASP A 53 1.59 -2.17 -10.07
CA ASP A 53 0.87 -3.38 -10.44
C ASP A 53 0.36 -3.28 -11.87
N ARG A 54 0.84 -4.19 -12.70
CA ARG A 54 0.43 -4.26 -14.11
C ARG A 54 -1.05 -4.62 -14.27
N ALA A 55 -1.59 -5.35 -13.32
CA ALA A 55 -2.99 -5.83 -13.39
C ALA A 55 -4.00 -4.71 -13.07
N LEU A 56 -3.57 -3.60 -12.49
CA LEU A 56 -4.47 -2.50 -12.15
C LEU A 56 -4.53 -1.45 -13.27
N PRO A 57 -5.66 -0.74 -13.41
CA PRO A 57 -5.76 0.38 -14.36
C PRO A 57 -4.70 1.44 -14.08
N GLU A 58 -4.30 2.18 -15.12
CA GLU A 58 -3.29 3.23 -15.01
C GLU A 58 -3.65 4.27 -13.96
N GLY A 59 -2.64 4.76 -13.25
CA GLY A 59 -2.76 5.85 -12.28
C GLY A 59 -2.62 5.40 -10.83
N ALA A 60 -2.83 6.33 -9.93
CA ALA A 60 -2.81 6.06 -8.49
C ALA A 60 -4.06 5.26 -8.11
N ARG A 61 -3.88 4.14 -7.42
CA ARG A 61 -4.96 3.20 -7.12
C ARG A 61 -5.28 3.09 -5.64
N PHE A 62 -4.26 3.13 -4.78
CA PHE A 62 -4.50 3.03 -3.34
C PHE A 62 -3.37 3.69 -2.55
N PHE A 63 -3.71 4.06 -1.32
CA PHE A 63 -2.75 4.59 -0.36
C PHE A 63 -2.95 3.84 0.95
N GLY A 64 -1.86 3.39 1.56
CA GLY A 64 -1.90 2.71 2.85
C GLY A 64 -1.43 3.64 3.96
N TRP A 65 -2.32 3.93 4.92
CA TRP A 65 -2.00 4.77 6.07
C TRP A 65 -1.67 3.88 7.27
N GLU A 66 -0.63 4.24 8.01
CA GLU A 66 -0.20 3.46 9.16
C GLU A 66 -0.86 3.93 10.45
N VAL A 67 -1.21 2.96 11.30
CA VAL A 67 -1.65 3.20 12.67
C VAL A 67 -0.74 2.42 13.62
N ALA A 68 -0.78 2.75 14.92
CA ALA A 68 0.19 2.24 15.88
C ALA A 68 0.10 0.73 16.10
N ASP A 69 -1.12 0.18 16.20
CA ASP A 69 -1.33 -1.22 16.57
C ASP A 69 -2.74 -1.69 16.17
N ALA A 70 -3.06 -2.94 16.50
CA ALA A 70 -4.37 -3.52 16.18
C ALA A 70 -5.52 -2.77 16.86
N ALA A 71 -5.33 -2.32 18.09
CA ALA A 71 -6.36 -1.56 18.80
C ALA A 71 -6.65 -0.23 18.11
N ALA A 72 -5.61 0.45 17.61
CA ALA A 72 -5.78 1.69 16.84
C ALA A 72 -6.48 1.43 15.52
N LEU A 73 -6.21 0.29 14.87
CA LEU A 73 -6.87 -0.10 13.63
C LEU A 73 -8.37 -0.33 13.87
N ASP A 74 -8.72 -1.06 14.91
CA ASP A 74 -10.11 -1.33 15.26
C ASP A 74 -10.86 -0.03 15.63
N ALA A 75 -10.21 0.86 16.37
CA ALA A 75 -10.79 2.15 16.73
C ALA A 75 -11.04 3.02 15.49
N LEU A 76 -10.11 3.02 14.54
CA LEU A 76 -10.27 3.76 13.29
C LEU A 76 -11.41 3.18 12.46
N ALA A 77 -11.52 1.86 12.37
CA ALA A 77 -12.62 1.20 11.67
C ALA A 77 -13.97 1.61 12.25
N ALA A 78 -14.09 1.62 13.58
CA ALA A 78 -15.34 2.02 14.25
C ALA A 78 -15.68 3.49 13.96
N ARG A 79 -14.68 4.38 13.95
CA ARG A 79 -14.91 5.80 13.63
C ARG A 79 -15.37 6.01 12.20
N LEU A 80 -14.79 5.27 11.25
CA LEU A 80 -15.20 5.34 9.85
C LEU A 80 -16.63 4.83 9.68
N GLU A 81 -16.98 3.74 10.33
CA GLU A 81 -18.34 3.21 10.28
C GLU A 81 -19.36 4.19 10.88
N GLN A 82 -19.01 4.87 11.98
CA GLN A 82 -19.85 5.93 12.57
C GLN A 82 -20.05 7.11 11.61
N ALA A 83 -19.07 7.38 10.76
CA ALA A 83 -19.16 8.40 9.72
C ALA A 83 -19.84 7.89 8.45
N GLU A 84 -20.43 6.70 8.50
CA GLU A 84 -21.12 6.06 7.38
C GLU A 84 -20.20 5.71 6.20
N VAL A 85 -18.94 5.45 6.51
CA VAL A 85 -17.98 4.95 5.52
C VAL A 85 -17.94 3.42 5.62
N GLU A 86 -18.16 2.75 4.50
CA GLU A 86 -18.09 1.30 4.46
C GLU A 86 -16.65 0.82 4.60
N VAL A 87 -16.40 -0.02 5.61
CA VAL A 87 -15.07 -0.55 5.92
C VAL A 87 -15.05 -2.06 5.70
N THR A 88 -14.05 -2.54 5.00
CA THR A 88 -13.83 -3.96 4.76
C THR A 88 -12.60 -4.42 5.52
N ALA A 89 -12.75 -5.43 6.40
CA ALA A 89 -11.62 -6.12 7.00
C ALA A 89 -11.03 -7.05 5.94
N GLU A 90 -9.81 -6.77 5.50
CA GLU A 90 -9.20 -7.51 4.40
C GLU A 90 -8.59 -8.83 4.89
N PRO A 91 -8.55 -9.87 4.03
CA PRO A 91 -7.99 -11.16 4.42
C PRO A 91 -6.48 -11.10 4.63
N GLN A 92 -5.96 -12.06 5.41
CA GLN A 92 -4.54 -12.13 5.71
C GLN A 92 -3.68 -12.21 4.45
N ALA A 93 -4.19 -12.84 3.39
CA ALA A 93 -3.46 -12.93 2.12
C ALA A 93 -3.14 -11.55 1.54
N LEU A 94 -4.07 -10.59 1.62
CA LEU A 94 -3.83 -9.23 1.17
C LEU A 94 -2.87 -8.50 2.11
N ALA A 95 -3.00 -8.69 3.42
CA ALA A 95 -2.07 -8.12 4.39
C ALA A 95 -0.65 -8.61 4.14
N ASP A 96 -0.48 -9.90 3.85
CA ASP A 96 0.83 -10.47 3.52
C ASP A 96 1.39 -9.87 2.23
N ALA A 97 0.56 -9.70 1.21
CA ALA A 97 0.97 -9.08 -0.05
C ALA A 97 1.39 -7.62 0.15
N ARG A 98 0.77 -6.91 1.09
CA ARG A 98 1.11 -5.52 1.44
C ARG A 98 2.21 -5.42 2.48
N ARG A 99 2.71 -6.56 2.99
CA ARG A 99 3.77 -6.61 4.00
C ARG A 99 3.39 -5.91 5.30
N VAL A 100 2.14 -6.11 5.72
CA VAL A 100 1.60 -5.59 6.98
C VAL A 100 0.93 -6.72 7.77
N ARG A 101 0.67 -6.49 9.06
CA ARG A 101 0.06 -7.51 9.92
C ARG A 101 -1.42 -7.71 9.62
N ALA A 102 -2.12 -6.61 9.43
CA ALA A 102 -3.55 -6.60 9.12
C ALA A 102 -3.88 -5.29 8.42
N LEU A 103 -4.96 -5.28 7.67
CA LEU A 103 -5.44 -4.05 7.07
C LEU A 103 -6.96 -4.05 6.92
N ILE A 104 -7.51 -2.84 6.93
CA ILE A 104 -8.88 -2.58 6.53
C ILE A 104 -8.83 -1.68 5.31
N SER A 105 -9.85 -1.72 4.49
CA SER A 105 -9.95 -0.85 3.33
C SER A 105 -11.28 -0.11 3.31
N PHE A 106 -11.25 1.04 2.68
CA PHE A 106 -12.44 1.85 2.46
C PHE A 106 -12.22 2.73 1.23
N ARG A 107 -13.30 3.30 0.72
CA ARG A 107 -13.24 4.25 -0.38
C ARG A 107 -13.57 5.64 0.12
N ASP A 108 -12.86 6.60 -0.37
CA ASP A 108 -13.12 8.02 -0.07
C ASP A 108 -14.21 8.59 -0.98
#